data_6c9d35d65c6c85c3721980e1e6f11650
#
_entry.id   6c9d35d65c6c85c3721980e1e6f11650
#
_cell.length_a   1.000
_cell.length_b   1.000
_cell.length_c   1.000
_cell.angle_alpha   90.00
_cell.angle_beta   90.00
_cell.angle_gamma   90.00
#
_symmetry.space_group_name_H-M   'P 1'
#
loop_
_entity.id
_entity.type
_entity.pdbx_description
1 polymer ?
#
loop_
_entity_poly.entity_id
_entity_poly.type
_entity_poly.pdbx_seq_one_letter_code
_entity_poly.pdbx_strand_id
1 'polypeptide(L)'
;MSLELAREVLTTEAEAILRLRDRLDDSFQHAVEMLAGCQGRVVWTGMGKSGIICRKLAATMASTGTPALFLHPAEAIHGDLGMVAPGDVVVAVSNSGETDELVQLVEYIKRLGNPLIAITSNPSSTLAGHADVHLNLAVDREACPHNLAPTASTTATLALGDALAMVLSVRKGFAPQDFAQLHPGGRLGKRLLTVGDLMHTGEQLPRVGLKTPMKDVIYEMSSKGLGITTVQDESGRLLGVITDGDLRRLMEADPNPLTRSAGDVMHRGAVTIAPAALATGALRLLETRRITSLVARNQWHRCLPTTARRSEQWPNAAPSLGGVSMRQWDQANGSGAPCPDCVGPLVRRTPTVVAACGASPPRRIPSPCRPSSPAGPARAPPCVSKSGR
;
A
#
# COMPACT_ATOMS: atom_id res chain seq x y z
N MET A 1 -43.17 15.48 -10.73
CA MET A 1 -42.21 16.53 -11.20
C MET A 1 -40.80 16.36 -10.68
N SER A 2 -40.54 16.44 -9.36
CA SER A 2 -39.12 16.32 -8.84
C SER A 2 -38.47 14.95 -9.04
N LEU A 3 -39.21 13.85 -8.84
CA LEU A 3 -38.70 12.50 -9.04
C LEU A 3 -38.48 12.15 -10.53
N GLU A 4 -39.36 12.64 -11.41
CA GLU A 4 -39.21 12.45 -12.85
C GLU A 4 -37.98 13.19 -13.38
N LEU A 5 -37.81 14.45 -13.00
CA LEU A 5 -36.61 15.21 -13.36
C LEU A 5 -35.32 14.54 -12.82
N ALA A 6 -35.33 14.03 -11.58
CA ALA A 6 -34.20 13.31 -11.05
C ALA A 6 -33.86 12.03 -11.85
N ARG A 7 -34.89 11.29 -12.26
CA ARG A 7 -34.70 10.11 -13.12
C ARG A 7 -34.15 10.50 -14.49
N GLU A 8 -34.66 11.60 -15.07
CA GLU A 8 -34.15 12.10 -16.36
C GLU A 8 -32.68 12.49 -16.28
N VAL A 9 -32.26 13.20 -15.23
CA VAL A 9 -30.83 13.53 -14.98
C VAL A 9 -30.00 12.29 -14.94
N LEU A 10 -30.35 11.31 -14.10
CA LEU A 10 -29.59 10.05 -13.97
C LEU A 10 -29.56 9.25 -15.28
N THR A 11 -30.64 9.25 -16.04
CA THR A 11 -30.72 8.61 -17.35
C THR A 11 -29.76 9.26 -18.34
N THR A 12 -29.78 10.59 -18.43
CA THR A 12 -28.91 11.36 -19.34
C THR A 12 -27.43 11.12 -19.04
N GLU A 13 -27.05 11.11 -17.75
CA GLU A 13 -25.66 10.82 -17.35
C GLU A 13 -25.26 9.37 -17.65
N ALA A 14 -26.15 8.40 -17.38
CA ALA A 14 -25.89 6.98 -17.67
C ALA A 14 -25.73 6.74 -19.18
N GLU A 15 -26.60 7.37 -20.02
CA GLU A 15 -26.49 7.28 -21.47
C GLU A 15 -25.18 7.88 -22.00
N ALA A 16 -24.70 8.99 -21.43
CA ALA A 16 -23.41 9.59 -21.79
C ALA A 16 -22.25 8.61 -21.55
N ILE A 17 -22.27 7.87 -20.44
CA ILE A 17 -21.28 6.83 -20.16
C ILE A 17 -21.40 5.66 -21.16
N LEU A 18 -22.60 5.20 -21.45
CA LEU A 18 -22.79 4.09 -22.41
C LEU A 18 -22.31 4.45 -23.80
N ARG A 19 -22.61 5.67 -24.28
CA ARG A 19 -22.11 6.16 -25.57
C ARG A 19 -20.60 6.35 -25.57
N LEU A 20 -20.01 6.80 -24.45
CA LEU A 20 -18.56 6.88 -24.30
C LEU A 20 -17.92 5.48 -24.42
N ARG A 21 -18.48 4.48 -23.73
CA ARG A 21 -18.02 3.08 -23.84
C ARG A 21 -17.99 2.60 -25.29
N ASP A 22 -19.04 2.87 -26.03
CA ASP A 22 -19.18 2.38 -27.42
C ASP A 22 -18.28 3.13 -28.41
N ARG A 23 -17.70 4.27 -27.98
CA ARG A 23 -16.72 5.06 -28.75
C ARG A 23 -15.27 4.82 -28.36
N LEU A 24 -15.00 3.95 -27.38
CA LEU A 24 -13.62 3.60 -27.03
C LEU A 24 -12.96 2.92 -28.24
N ASP A 25 -11.80 3.44 -28.65
CA ASP A 25 -11.05 3.03 -29.82
C ASP A 25 -9.55 2.90 -29.52
N ASP A 26 -8.72 2.79 -30.55
CA ASP A 26 -7.28 2.66 -30.44
C ASP A 26 -6.62 3.84 -29.71
N SER A 27 -7.25 5.03 -29.70
CA SER A 27 -6.70 6.18 -28.95
C SER A 27 -6.71 5.93 -27.44
N PHE A 28 -7.70 5.21 -26.93
CA PHE A 28 -7.69 4.78 -25.52
C PHE A 28 -6.52 3.83 -25.23
N GLN A 29 -6.26 2.89 -26.13
CA GLN A 29 -5.13 1.97 -26.00
C GLN A 29 -3.79 2.72 -26.03
N HIS A 30 -3.62 3.69 -26.94
CA HIS A 30 -2.42 4.54 -27.02
C HIS A 30 -2.24 5.39 -25.76
N ALA A 31 -3.33 5.94 -25.19
CA ALA A 31 -3.27 6.66 -23.92
C ALA A 31 -2.79 5.74 -22.78
N VAL A 32 -3.31 4.52 -22.70
CA VAL A 32 -2.86 3.52 -21.70
C VAL A 32 -1.39 3.18 -21.88
N GLU A 33 -0.91 3.02 -23.10
CA GLU A 33 0.51 2.72 -23.39
C GLU A 33 1.42 3.87 -22.97
N MET A 34 1.05 5.11 -23.33
CA MET A 34 1.76 6.31 -22.93
C MET A 34 1.84 6.46 -21.41
N LEU A 35 0.73 6.27 -20.70
CA LEU A 35 0.66 6.33 -19.24
C LEU A 35 1.42 5.18 -18.57
N ALA A 36 1.39 3.98 -19.14
CA ALA A 36 2.16 2.84 -18.63
C ALA A 36 3.67 3.03 -18.81
N GLY A 37 4.09 3.69 -19.88
CA GLY A 37 5.49 4.06 -20.17
C GLY A 37 6.01 5.27 -19.39
N CYS A 38 5.15 5.98 -18.64
CA CYS A 38 5.51 7.16 -17.87
C CYS A 38 6.60 6.82 -16.83
N GLN A 39 7.74 7.51 -16.92
CA GLN A 39 8.86 7.33 -16.00
C GLN A 39 8.77 8.24 -14.77
N GLY A 40 8.01 9.33 -14.87
CA GLY A 40 7.73 10.29 -13.82
C GLY A 40 6.34 10.09 -13.22
N ARG A 41 5.56 11.16 -13.19
CA ARG A 41 4.20 11.22 -12.65
C ARG A 41 3.19 11.54 -13.74
N VAL A 42 1.95 11.14 -13.53
CA VAL A 42 0.83 11.60 -14.35
C VAL A 42 0.32 12.93 -13.80
N VAL A 43 0.41 13.98 -14.58
CA VAL A 43 -0.01 15.34 -14.22
C VAL A 43 -1.40 15.61 -14.80
N TRP A 44 -2.42 15.59 -13.96
CA TRP A 44 -3.79 15.95 -14.36
C TRP A 44 -3.99 17.46 -14.29
N THR A 45 -4.60 18.05 -15.30
CA THR A 45 -4.86 19.49 -15.33
C THR A 45 -6.22 19.80 -15.96
N GLY A 46 -6.87 20.87 -15.51
CA GLY A 46 -8.17 21.31 -15.97
C GLY A 46 -8.74 22.46 -15.12
N MET A 47 -9.65 23.23 -15.68
CA MET A 47 -10.28 24.40 -15.03
C MET A 47 -11.65 24.07 -14.42
N GLY A 48 -12.02 24.78 -13.37
CA GLY A 48 -13.35 24.73 -12.77
C GLY A 48 -13.79 23.32 -12.38
N LYS A 49 -14.96 22.87 -12.88
CA LYS A 49 -15.50 21.52 -12.58
C LYS A 49 -14.61 20.41 -13.14
N SER A 50 -14.04 20.60 -14.35
CA SER A 50 -13.06 19.65 -14.90
C SER A 50 -11.84 19.52 -14.00
N GLY A 51 -11.33 20.61 -13.43
CA GLY A 51 -10.22 20.59 -12.47
C GLY A 51 -10.55 19.81 -11.19
N ILE A 52 -11.78 19.92 -10.68
CA ILE A 52 -12.23 19.13 -9.52
C ILE A 52 -12.21 17.62 -9.85
N ILE A 53 -12.68 17.25 -11.03
CA ILE A 53 -12.62 15.86 -11.52
C ILE A 53 -11.17 15.41 -11.69
N CYS A 54 -10.29 16.24 -12.26
CA CYS A 54 -8.87 15.95 -12.41
C CYS A 54 -8.19 15.70 -11.05
N ARG A 55 -8.51 16.48 -10.01
CA ARG A 55 -8.02 16.22 -8.63
C ARG A 55 -8.42 14.84 -8.13
N LYS A 56 -9.70 14.45 -8.33
CA LYS A 56 -10.18 13.12 -7.95
C LYS A 56 -9.44 12.02 -8.74
N LEU A 57 -9.25 12.21 -10.03
CA LEU A 57 -8.58 11.22 -10.89
C LEU A 57 -7.10 11.05 -10.54
N ALA A 58 -6.39 12.17 -10.27
CA ALA A 58 -5.02 12.11 -9.76
C ALA A 58 -4.94 11.33 -8.44
N ALA A 59 -5.85 11.58 -7.50
CA ALA A 59 -5.93 10.84 -6.25
C ALA A 59 -6.23 9.35 -6.47
N THR A 60 -7.14 9.02 -7.40
CA THR A 60 -7.45 7.63 -7.76
C THR A 60 -6.23 6.92 -8.34
N MET A 61 -5.52 7.51 -9.31
CA MET A 61 -4.30 6.93 -9.87
C MET A 61 -3.23 6.71 -8.81
N ALA A 62 -2.97 7.72 -7.96
CA ALA A 62 -2.00 7.61 -6.88
C ALA A 62 -2.35 6.47 -5.91
N SER A 63 -3.63 6.31 -5.58
CA SER A 63 -4.10 5.26 -4.69
C SER A 63 -4.17 3.85 -5.32
N THR A 64 -4.01 3.76 -6.63
CA THR A 64 -4.01 2.50 -7.39
C THR A 64 -2.67 2.20 -8.07
N GLY A 65 -1.57 2.76 -7.53
CA GLY A 65 -0.21 2.40 -7.90
C GLY A 65 0.41 3.21 -9.05
N THR A 66 -0.26 4.26 -9.53
CA THR A 66 0.30 5.18 -10.52
C THR A 66 0.56 6.54 -9.88
N PRO A 67 1.81 6.96 -9.66
CA PRO A 67 2.12 8.29 -9.12
C PRO A 67 1.47 9.39 -9.97
N ALA A 68 0.64 10.22 -9.35
CA ALA A 68 -0.08 11.26 -10.04
C ALA A 68 -0.28 12.49 -9.15
N LEU A 69 -0.42 13.66 -9.77
CA LEU A 69 -0.75 14.92 -9.11
C LEU A 69 -1.72 15.74 -9.96
N PHE A 70 -2.32 16.74 -9.33
CA PHE A 70 -3.13 17.74 -10.02
C PHE A 70 -2.35 19.07 -10.09
N LEU A 71 -2.32 19.69 -11.27
CA LEU A 71 -1.76 21.00 -11.53
C LEU A 71 -2.87 21.93 -12.01
N HIS A 72 -3.09 23.02 -11.29
CA HIS A 72 -4.08 24.03 -11.70
C HIS A 72 -3.52 24.89 -12.83
N PRO A 73 -4.20 25.02 -14.00
CA PRO A 73 -3.64 25.72 -15.15
C PRO A 73 -3.23 27.17 -14.85
N ALA A 74 -4.08 27.92 -14.16
CA ALA A 74 -3.77 29.32 -13.82
C ALA A 74 -2.58 29.45 -12.85
N GLU A 75 -2.43 28.54 -11.89
CA GLU A 75 -1.28 28.52 -10.96
C GLU A 75 0.00 28.12 -11.69
N ALA A 76 -0.12 27.18 -12.65
CA ALA A 76 1.01 26.74 -13.46
C ALA A 76 1.68 27.90 -14.21
N ILE A 77 0.93 28.75 -14.89
CA ILE A 77 1.48 29.90 -15.64
C ILE A 77 2.04 31.01 -14.71
N HIS A 78 1.74 30.95 -13.41
CA HIS A 78 2.27 31.86 -12.40
C HIS A 78 3.40 31.27 -11.54
N GLY A 79 3.96 30.11 -11.92
CA GLY A 79 5.16 29.55 -11.29
C GLY A 79 5.10 28.05 -11.00
N ASP A 80 3.90 27.45 -10.80
CA ASP A 80 3.78 26.03 -10.48
C ASP A 80 4.10 25.09 -11.65
N LEU A 81 4.39 25.64 -12.84
CA LEU A 81 4.90 24.85 -13.96
C LEU A 81 6.18 24.07 -13.60
N GLY A 82 6.96 24.56 -12.64
CA GLY A 82 8.11 23.85 -12.07
C GLY A 82 7.77 22.52 -11.40
N MET A 83 6.48 22.20 -11.16
CA MET A 83 6.04 20.89 -10.71
C MET A 83 6.08 19.82 -11.80
N VAL A 84 6.12 20.23 -13.08
CA VAL A 84 6.23 19.30 -14.22
C VAL A 84 7.70 19.01 -14.48
N ALA A 85 8.07 17.73 -14.45
CA ALA A 85 9.44 17.28 -14.65
C ALA A 85 9.58 16.48 -15.96
N PRO A 86 10.79 16.36 -16.51
CA PRO A 86 11.05 15.43 -17.61
C PRO A 86 10.62 14.00 -17.24
N GLY A 87 9.93 13.33 -18.17
CA GLY A 87 9.39 11.98 -17.95
C GLY A 87 7.97 11.93 -17.37
N ASP A 88 7.39 13.08 -16.98
CA ASP A 88 5.97 13.17 -16.64
C ASP A 88 5.11 13.09 -17.90
N VAL A 89 3.88 12.57 -17.78
CA VAL A 89 2.85 12.60 -18.82
C VAL A 89 1.73 13.51 -18.35
N VAL A 90 1.32 14.45 -19.17
CA VAL A 90 0.26 15.41 -18.85
C VAL A 90 -1.08 14.94 -19.42
N VAL A 91 -2.15 14.98 -18.61
CA VAL A 91 -3.53 14.73 -19.03
C VAL A 91 -4.33 16.02 -18.84
N ALA A 92 -4.68 16.67 -19.92
CA ALA A 92 -5.41 17.94 -19.93
C ALA A 92 -6.89 17.73 -20.27
N VAL A 93 -7.78 18.27 -19.43
CA VAL A 93 -9.24 18.08 -19.54
C VAL A 93 -9.94 19.41 -19.74
N SER A 94 -10.60 19.55 -20.87
CA SER A 94 -11.50 20.69 -21.16
C SER A 94 -12.61 20.23 -22.08
N ASN A 95 -13.86 20.44 -21.70
CA ASN A 95 -15.00 20.02 -22.54
C ASN A 95 -14.96 20.70 -23.91
N SER A 96 -14.76 22.01 -23.98
CA SER A 96 -14.61 22.76 -25.24
C SER A 96 -13.25 22.52 -25.93
N GLY A 97 -12.20 22.29 -25.15
CA GLY A 97 -10.82 22.27 -25.62
C GLY A 97 -10.21 23.63 -25.95
N GLU A 98 -10.92 24.73 -25.58
CA GLU A 98 -10.56 26.13 -25.90
C GLU A 98 -10.42 27.01 -24.63
N THR A 99 -10.22 26.41 -23.46
CA THR A 99 -10.00 27.16 -22.22
C THR A 99 -8.64 27.85 -22.28
N ASP A 100 -8.60 29.19 -22.24
CA ASP A 100 -7.41 30.01 -22.50
C ASP A 100 -6.22 29.62 -21.61
N GLU A 101 -6.42 29.48 -20.29
CA GLU A 101 -5.35 29.14 -19.35
C GLU A 101 -4.79 27.72 -19.62
N LEU A 102 -5.65 26.82 -20.09
CA LEU A 102 -5.23 25.46 -20.41
C LEU A 102 -4.48 25.41 -21.73
N VAL A 103 -4.91 26.15 -22.74
CA VAL A 103 -4.24 26.26 -24.03
C VAL A 103 -2.83 26.86 -23.84
N GLN A 104 -2.72 27.95 -23.06
CA GLN A 104 -1.41 28.55 -22.74
C GLN A 104 -0.50 27.55 -22.03
N LEU A 105 -1.01 26.85 -21.00
CA LEU A 105 -0.24 25.83 -20.29
C LEU A 105 0.27 24.74 -21.24
N VAL A 106 -0.56 24.26 -22.15
CA VAL A 106 -0.23 23.18 -23.10
C VAL A 106 0.93 23.57 -24.01
N GLU A 107 1.01 24.82 -24.48
CA GLU A 107 2.15 25.30 -25.24
C GLU A 107 3.47 25.19 -24.46
N TYR A 108 3.47 25.49 -23.16
CA TYR A 108 4.66 25.32 -22.33
C TYR A 108 5.00 23.83 -22.14
N ILE A 109 4.01 22.97 -21.91
CA ILE A 109 4.20 21.51 -21.77
C ILE A 109 4.85 20.94 -23.02
N LYS A 110 4.40 21.33 -24.21
CA LYS A 110 4.99 20.89 -25.49
C LYS A 110 6.43 21.37 -25.65
N ARG A 111 6.76 22.59 -25.21
CA ARG A 111 8.15 23.11 -25.22
C ARG A 111 9.07 22.32 -24.27
N LEU A 112 8.52 21.83 -23.14
CA LEU A 112 9.26 20.97 -22.21
C LEU A 112 9.48 19.55 -22.76
N GLY A 113 8.78 19.18 -23.84
CA GLY A 113 8.88 17.85 -24.46
C GLY A 113 8.11 16.75 -23.71
N ASN A 114 7.20 17.11 -22.79
CA ASN A 114 6.37 16.15 -22.09
C ASN A 114 5.22 15.65 -22.98
N PRO A 115 4.93 14.33 -22.99
CA PRO A 115 3.77 13.78 -23.68
C PRO A 115 2.46 14.32 -23.13
N LEU A 116 1.51 14.58 -24.02
CA LEU A 116 0.22 15.19 -23.72
C LEU A 116 -0.94 14.31 -24.19
N ILE A 117 -1.84 13.99 -23.29
CA ILE A 117 -3.16 13.41 -23.57
C ILE A 117 -4.22 14.50 -23.36
N ALA A 118 -5.05 14.75 -24.37
CA ALA A 118 -6.21 15.66 -24.26
C ALA A 118 -7.50 14.87 -24.12
N ILE A 119 -8.37 15.30 -23.20
CA ILE A 119 -9.74 14.81 -23.06
C ILE A 119 -10.67 15.97 -23.36
N THR A 120 -11.32 15.94 -24.52
CA THR A 120 -12.25 17.02 -24.95
C THR A 120 -13.44 16.43 -25.70
N SER A 121 -14.54 17.21 -25.77
CA SER A 121 -15.69 16.87 -26.63
C SER A 121 -15.53 17.35 -28.06
N ASN A 122 -14.54 18.19 -28.35
CA ASN A 122 -14.30 18.75 -29.68
C ASN A 122 -12.96 18.27 -30.24
N PRO A 123 -12.94 17.33 -31.21
CA PRO A 123 -11.71 16.82 -31.81
C PRO A 123 -10.95 17.84 -32.66
N SER A 124 -11.61 18.95 -33.05
CA SER A 124 -11.01 20.03 -33.80
C SER A 124 -10.53 21.19 -32.93
N SER A 125 -10.58 21.04 -31.61
CA SER A 125 -10.15 22.07 -30.66
C SER A 125 -8.64 22.26 -30.64
N THR A 126 -8.23 23.45 -30.19
CA THR A 126 -6.82 23.80 -30.01
C THR A 126 -6.09 22.78 -29.10
N LEU A 127 -6.74 22.38 -27.98
CA LEU A 127 -6.19 21.40 -27.08
C LEU A 127 -6.00 20.02 -27.73
N ALA A 128 -6.99 19.56 -28.52
CA ALA A 128 -6.88 18.29 -29.25
C ALA A 128 -5.77 18.34 -30.31
N GLY A 129 -5.62 19.48 -31.01
CA GLY A 129 -4.57 19.66 -32.02
C GLY A 129 -3.13 19.66 -31.47
N HIS A 130 -2.94 19.99 -30.20
CA HIS A 130 -1.62 19.94 -29.54
C HIS A 130 -1.32 18.58 -28.90
N ALA A 131 -2.31 17.72 -28.73
CA ALA A 131 -2.17 16.47 -28.01
C ALA A 131 -1.46 15.39 -28.84
N ASP A 132 -0.68 14.55 -28.19
CA ASP A 132 -0.10 13.34 -28.81
C ASP A 132 -1.18 12.24 -28.89
N VAL A 133 -2.15 12.26 -27.94
CA VAL A 133 -3.33 11.40 -27.95
C VAL A 133 -4.56 12.22 -27.56
N HIS A 134 -5.64 12.14 -28.34
CA HIS A 134 -6.93 12.75 -28.04
C HIS A 134 -7.95 11.67 -27.67
N LEU A 135 -8.58 11.83 -26.52
CA LEU A 135 -9.70 11.00 -26.07
C LEU A 135 -11.00 11.80 -26.21
N ASN A 136 -11.85 11.33 -27.11
CA ASN A 136 -13.11 12.02 -27.42
C ASN A 136 -14.17 11.78 -26.34
N LEU A 137 -14.44 12.82 -25.57
CA LEU A 137 -15.42 12.78 -24.49
C LEU A 137 -16.87 12.94 -24.97
N ALA A 138 -17.11 13.56 -26.12
CA ALA A 138 -18.37 14.05 -26.65
C ALA A 138 -19.63 13.57 -25.93
N VAL A 139 -20.36 14.49 -25.33
CA VAL A 139 -21.71 14.26 -24.75
C VAL A 139 -22.74 15.00 -25.59
N ASP A 140 -23.89 14.41 -25.82
CA ASP A 140 -24.92 15.03 -26.66
C ASP A 140 -25.55 16.26 -25.98
N ARG A 141 -25.78 16.15 -24.69
CA ARG A 141 -26.34 17.23 -23.85
C ARG A 141 -25.93 17.06 -22.39
N GLU A 142 -25.97 18.16 -21.67
CA GLU A 142 -25.89 18.13 -20.22
C GLU A 142 -27.21 17.70 -19.62
N ALA A 143 -27.19 17.06 -18.45
CA ALA A 143 -28.43 16.72 -17.73
C ALA A 143 -29.11 17.94 -17.06
N CYS A 144 -28.45 19.10 -17.11
CA CYS A 144 -29.01 20.37 -16.67
C CYS A 144 -30.19 20.77 -17.57
N PRO A 145 -31.36 21.20 -17.03
CA PRO A 145 -32.50 21.59 -17.81
C PRO A 145 -32.24 22.70 -18.86
N HIS A 146 -31.23 23.54 -18.61
CA HIS A 146 -30.78 24.58 -19.52
C HIS A 146 -29.59 24.21 -20.39
N ASN A 147 -29.12 22.99 -20.30
CA ASN A 147 -27.94 22.52 -20.99
C ASN A 147 -26.65 23.36 -20.74
N LEU A 148 -26.54 23.98 -19.55
CA LEU A 148 -25.47 24.92 -19.22
C LEU A 148 -24.49 24.36 -18.16
N ALA A 149 -25.02 23.74 -17.10
CA ALA A 149 -24.19 23.26 -16.01
C ALA A 149 -23.58 21.93 -16.40
N PRO A 150 -22.22 21.77 -16.35
CA PRO A 150 -21.56 20.50 -16.59
C PRO A 150 -22.03 19.42 -15.61
N THR A 151 -22.60 18.38 -16.13
CA THR A 151 -23.18 17.22 -15.43
C THR A 151 -22.80 15.95 -16.18
N ALA A 152 -23.43 15.62 -17.29
CA ALA A 152 -23.12 14.47 -18.11
C ALA A 152 -21.64 14.47 -18.59
N SER A 153 -21.12 15.63 -18.98
CA SER A 153 -19.71 15.77 -19.39
C SER A 153 -18.76 15.49 -18.23
N THR A 154 -19.04 15.96 -17.01
CA THR A 154 -18.18 15.68 -15.84
C THR A 154 -18.28 14.23 -15.39
N THR A 155 -19.46 13.63 -15.46
CA THR A 155 -19.70 12.23 -15.14
C THR A 155 -18.98 11.31 -16.14
N ALA A 156 -19.06 11.61 -17.43
CA ALA A 156 -18.32 10.88 -18.47
C ALA A 156 -16.80 11.03 -18.32
N THR A 157 -16.29 12.24 -18.00
CA THR A 157 -14.87 12.48 -17.72
C THR A 157 -14.39 11.62 -16.57
N LEU A 158 -15.16 11.58 -15.48
CA LEU A 158 -14.86 10.79 -14.31
C LEU A 158 -14.79 9.29 -14.66
N ALA A 159 -15.77 8.78 -15.38
CA ALA A 159 -15.82 7.38 -15.81
C ALA A 159 -14.62 7.00 -16.72
N LEU A 160 -14.28 7.87 -17.68
CA LEU A 160 -13.13 7.66 -18.57
C LEU A 160 -11.80 7.63 -17.80
N GLY A 161 -11.60 8.57 -16.88
CA GLY A 161 -10.39 8.63 -16.07
C GLY A 161 -10.28 7.45 -15.10
N ASP A 162 -11.40 6.99 -14.53
CA ASP A 162 -11.42 5.78 -13.70
C ASP A 162 -11.11 4.52 -14.54
N ALA A 163 -11.60 4.44 -15.78
CA ALA A 163 -11.24 3.38 -16.71
C ALA A 163 -9.74 3.34 -16.99
N LEU A 164 -9.11 4.50 -17.27
CA LEU A 164 -7.66 4.61 -17.43
C LEU A 164 -6.92 4.14 -16.17
N ALA A 165 -7.34 4.60 -14.99
CA ALA A 165 -6.69 4.24 -13.73
C ALA A 165 -6.79 2.73 -13.45
N MET A 166 -7.94 2.11 -13.69
CA MET A 166 -8.14 0.67 -13.45
C MET A 166 -7.36 -0.20 -14.45
N VAL A 167 -7.35 0.17 -15.72
CA VAL A 167 -6.56 -0.55 -16.74
C VAL A 167 -5.07 -0.46 -16.40
N LEU A 168 -4.57 0.71 -16.01
CA LEU A 168 -3.18 0.89 -15.57
C LEU A 168 -2.85 0.08 -14.32
N SER A 169 -3.74 0.07 -13.33
CA SER A 169 -3.59 -0.72 -12.10
C SER A 169 -3.40 -2.21 -12.41
N VAL A 170 -4.25 -2.76 -13.27
CA VAL A 170 -4.12 -4.16 -13.71
C VAL A 170 -2.83 -4.40 -14.50
N ARG A 171 -2.50 -3.51 -15.45
CA ARG A 171 -1.29 -3.62 -16.28
C ARG A 171 0.00 -3.55 -15.47
N LYS A 172 0.02 -2.76 -14.39
CA LYS A 172 1.14 -2.66 -13.46
C LYS A 172 1.18 -3.78 -12.40
N GLY A 173 0.22 -4.70 -12.40
CA GLY A 173 0.15 -5.80 -11.44
C GLY A 173 -0.16 -5.33 -10.01
N PHE A 174 -0.82 -4.18 -9.85
CA PHE A 174 -1.17 -3.63 -8.53
C PHE A 174 -2.10 -4.57 -7.77
N ALA A 175 -1.63 -5.07 -6.64
CA ALA A 175 -2.30 -6.08 -5.85
C ALA A 175 -3.04 -5.48 -4.63
N PRO A 176 -3.98 -6.22 -4.01
CA PRO A 176 -4.65 -5.77 -2.78
C PRO A 176 -3.68 -5.41 -1.65
N GLN A 177 -2.51 -6.05 -1.59
CA GLN A 177 -1.46 -5.77 -0.61
C GLN A 177 -0.85 -4.38 -0.81
N ASP A 178 -0.64 -3.97 -2.07
CA ASP A 178 -0.14 -2.63 -2.41
C ASP A 178 -1.15 -1.56 -2.01
N PHE A 179 -2.46 -1.85 -2.22
CA PHE A 179 -3.54 -0.97 -1.78
C PHE A 179 -3.53 -0.77 -0.26
N ALA A 180 -3.28 -1.83 0.51
CA ALA A 180 -3.17 -1.77 1.97
C ALA A 180 -2.02 -0.87 2.43
N GLN A 181 -0.86 -0.94 1.76
CA GLN A 181 0.31 -0.11 2.06
C GLN A 181 0.02 1.39 1.80
N LEU A 182 -0.71 1.71 0.73
CA LEU A 182 -1.08 3.09 0.40
C LEU A 182 -2.22 3.65 1.27
N HIS A 183 -2.97 2.78 1.98
CA HIS A 183 -4.12 3.17 2.82
C HIS A 183 -4.01 2.69 4.27
N PRO A 184 -2.92 3.00 5.01
CA PRO A 184 -2.67 2.42 6.34
C PRO A 184 -3.75 2.80 7.37
N GLY A 185 -4.40 3.95 7.24
CA GLY A 185 -5.47 4.41 8.14
C GLY A 185 -6.88 3.93 7.80
N GLY A 186 -7.09 3.38 6.60
CA GLY A 186 -8.42 3.02 6.09
C GLY A 186 -8.94 1.68 6.62
N ARG A 187 -10.28 1.55 6.81
CA ARG A 187 -10.91 0.26 7.20
C ARG A 187 -10.55 -0.88 6.24
N LEU A 188 -10.41 -0.59 4.96
CA LEU A 188 -10.06 -1.58 3.95
C LEU A 188 -8.59 -1.99 4.05
N GLY A 189 -7.65 -1.03 4.23
CA GLY A 189 -6.24 -1.33 4.48
C GLY A 189 -6.06 -2.22 5.70
N LYS A 190 -6.75 -1.91 6.79
CA LYS A 190 -6.73 -2.73 8.01
C LYS A 190 -7.22 -4.17 7.82
N ARG A 191 -8.19 -4.42 6.91
CA ARG A 191 -8.67 -5.78 6.58
C ARG A 191 -7.68 -6.59 5.75
N LEU A 192 -6.77 -5.94 5.07
CA LEU A 192 -5.77 -6.54 4.19
C LEU A 192 -4.43 -6.79 4.90
N LEU A 193 -4.27 -6.34 6.16
CA LEU A 193 -3.08 -6.64 6.95
C LEU A 193 -2.86 -8.15 7.04
N THR A 194 -1.62 -8.55 6.84
CA THR A 194 -1.18 -9.93 7.03
C THR A 194 -0.73 -10.18 8.47
N VAL A 195 -0.62 -11.43 8.84
CA VAL A 195 0.01 -11.81 10.11
C VAL A 195 1.44 -11.27 10.19
N GLY A 196 2.16 -11.27 9.08
CA GLY A 196 3.53 -10.75 8.97
C GLY A 196 3.66 -9.28 9.33
N ASP A 197 2.64 -8.45 8.99
CA ASP A 197 2.63 -7.01 9.28
C ASP A 197 2.43 -6.69 10.76
N LEU A 198 1.85 -7.63 11.51
CA LEU A 198 1.42 -7.44 12.90
C LEU A 198 2.20 -8.28 13.91
N MET A 199 2.92 -9.31 13.50
CA MET A 199 3.58 -10.28 14.39
C MET A 199 4.81 -9.70 15.10
N HIS A 200 5.12 -10.12 16.32
CA HIS A 200 6.37 -9.81 17.02
C HIS A 200 7.54 -10.62 16.46
N THR A 201 8.72 -10.02 16.31
CA THR A 201 9.90 -10.66 15.69
C THR A 201 11.18 -10.49 16.52
N GLY A 202 12.19 -11.27 16.18
CA GLY A 202 13.54 -11.12 16.73
C GLY A 202 13.60 -11.22 18.25
N GLU A 203 14.09 -10.18 18.92
CA GLU A 203 14.25 -10.16 20.38
C GLU A 203 12.95 -9.98 21.14
N GLN A 204 11.88 -9.55 20.52
CA GLN A 204 10.56 -9.47 21.14
C GLN A 204 9.91 -10.85 21.32
N LEU A 205 10.44 -11.86 20.63
CA LEU A 205 9.90 -13.21 20.66
C LEU A 205 10.38 -13.96 21.92
N PRO A 206 9.46 -14.37 22.83
CA PRO A 206 9.84 -15.23 23.97
C PRO A 206 10.20 -16.61 23.47
N ARG A 207 11.43 -17.05 23.79
CA ARG A 207 11.96 -18.35 23.38
C ARG A 207 12.86 -18.94 24.43
N VAL A 208 12.69 -20.23 24.66
CA VAL A 208 13.50 -21.00 25.61
C VAL A 208 13.88 -22.36 25.02
N GLY A 209 14.93 -22.97 25.54
CA GLY A 209 15.34 -24.34 25.21
C GLY A 209 14.63 -25.38 26.05
N LEU A 210 14.67 -26.66 25.64
CA LEU A 210 14.05 -27.78 26.35
C LEU A 210 14.46 -27.89 27.82
N LYS A 211 15.74 -27.64 28.12
CA LYS A 211 16.33 -27.78 29.46
C LYS A 211 16.23 -26.53 30.32
N THR A 212 15.61 -25.44 29.79
CA THR A 212 15.49 -24.18 30.54
C THR A 212 14.62 -24.39 31.78
N PRO A 213 15.11 -24.03 32.99
CA PRO A 213 14.33 -24.14 34.22
C PRO A 213 13.10 -23.26 34.19
N MET A 214 12.00 -23.68 34.82
CA MET A 214 10.73 -22.92 34.83
C MET A 214 10.85 -21.52 35.41
N LYS A 215 11.79 -21.26 36.32
CA LYS A 215 12.11 -19.92 36.81
C LYS A 215 12.48 -18.98 35.69
N ASP A 216 13.34 -19.43 34.76
CA ASP A 216 13.83 -18.62 33.63
C ASP A 216 12.77 -18.53 32.53
N VAL A 217 11.94 -19.57 32.36
CA VAL A 217 10.76 -19.55 31.48
C VAL A 217 9.80 -18.45 31.89
N ILE A 218 9.47 -18.38 33.19
CA ILE A 218 8.57 -17.38 33.76
C ILE A 218 9.15 -15.98 33.58
N TYR A 219 10.46 -15.80 33.79
CA TYR A 219 11.14 -14.53 33.57
C TYR A 219 11.05 -14.09 32.09
N GLU A 220 11.34 -14.99 31.14
CA GLU A 220 11.27 -14.71 29.71
C GLU A 220 9.83 -14.33 29.29
N MET A 221 8.81 -15.07 29.74
CA MET A 221 7.42 -14.77 29.47
C MET A 221 6.99 -13.42 30.03
N SER A 222 7.40 -13.12 31.27
CA SER A 222 7.04 -11.87 31.95
C SER A 222 7.73 -10.67 31.30
N SER A 223 9.02 -10.78 30.95
CA SER A 223 9.80 -9.72 30.34
C SER A 223 9.26 -9.33 28.96
N LYS A 224 8.76 -10.29 28.18
CA LYS A 224 8.18 -10.04 26.84
C LYS A 224 6.69 -9.71 26.88
N GLY A 225 5.97 -10.07 27.93
CA GLY A 225 4.56 -9.67 28.17
C GLY A 225 3.54 -10.29 27.21
N LEU A 226 3.88 -11.35 26.47
CA LEU A 226 3.00 -11.94 25.45
C LEU A 226 2.11 -13.07 25.99
N GLY A 227 2.31 -13.51 27.25
CA GLY A 227 1.55 -14.60 27.88
C GLY A 227 1.79 -15.98 27.29
N ILE A 228 2.82 -16.13 26.49
CA ILE A 228 3.27 -17.39 25.86
C ILE A 228 4.78 -17.36 25.68
N THR A 229 5.44 -18.51 25.69
CA THR A 229 6.81 -18.67 25.16
C THR A 229 6.89 -19.88 24.25
N THR A 230 7.81 -19.83 23.28
CA THR A 230 8.12 -20.97 22.40
C THR A 230 9.26 -21.78 22.98
N VAL A 231 9.13 -23.11 22.93
CA VAL A 231 10.19 -24.04 23.29
C VAL A 231 10.84 -24.55 22.00
N GLN A 232 12.16 -24.36 21.89
CA GLN A 232 12.92 -24.66 20.68
C GLN A 232 14.08 -25.60 20.99
N ASP A 233 14.53 -26.37 19.98
CA ASP A 233 15.77 -27.12 20.05
C ASP A 233 16.99 -26.23 19.71
N GLU A 234 18.20 -26.79 19.78
CA GLU A 234 19.45 -26.09 19.48
C GLU A 234 19.53 -25.58 18.04
N SER A 235 18.76 -26.16 17.12
CA SER A 235 18.63 -25.70 15.74
C SER A 235 17.58 -24.58 15.55
N GLY A 236 16.89 -24.17 16.63
CA GLY A 236 15.82 -23.17 16.60
C GLY A 236 14.48 -23.73 16.08
N ARG A 237 14.32 -25.05 15.97
CA ARG A 237 13.08 -25.68 15.54
C ARG A 237 12.07 -25.63 16.70
N LEU A 238 10.84 -25.23 16.40
CA LEU A 238 9.72 -25.21 17.37
C LEU A 238 9.37 -26.64 17.80
N LEU A 239 9.44 -26.91 19.09
CA LEU A 239 9.04 -28.16 19.71
C LEU A 239 7.69 -28.08 20.40
N GLY A 240 7.39 -26.92 21.01
CA GLY A 240 6.16 -26.68 21.73
C GLY A 240 6.02 -25.24 22.19
N VAL A 241 5.01 -24.99 22.99
CA VAL A 241 4.74 -23.68 23.61
C VAL A 241 4.36 -23.87 25.08
N ILE A 242 4.62 -22.85 25.90
CA ILE A 242 4.14 -22.74 27.28
C ILE A 242 3.33 -21.44 27.37
N THR A 243 2.12 -21.51 27.87
CA THR A 243 1.22 -20.37 28.04
C THR A 243 1.00 -20.06 29.53
N ASP A 244 0.47 -18.86 29.82
CA ASP A 244 0.05 -18.52 31.19
C ASP A 244 -0.93 -19.55 31.80
N GLY A 245 -1.75 -20.18 30.95
CA GLY A 245 -2.66 -21.24 31.36
C GLY A 245 -1.93 -22.50 31.80
N ASP A 246 -0.83 -22.84 31.12
CA ASP A 246 0.00 -23.99 31.50
C ASP A 246 0.74 -23.72 32.81
N LEU A 247 1.27 -22.49 32.97
CA LEU A 247 1.90 -22.09 34.23
C LEU A 247 0.92 -22.18 35.43
N ARG A 248 -0.33 -21.72 35.25
CA ARG A 248 -1.33 -21.79 36.31
C ARG A 248 -1.63 -23.24 36.69
N ARG A 249 -1.85 -24.12 35.71
CA ARG A 249 -2.07 -25.55 35.94
C ARG A 249 -0.88 -26.22 36.65
N LEU A 250 0.34 -25.84 36.22
CA LEU A 250 1.55 -26.35 36.87
C LEU A 250 1.63 -25.94 38.35
N MET A 251 1.37 -24.67 38.66
CA MET A 251 1.38 -24.13 40.03
C MET A 251 0.31 -24.78 40.93
N GLU A 252 -0.82 -25.20 40.38
CA GLU A 252 -1.89 -25.90 41.08
C GLU A 252 -1.56 -27.38 41.32
N ALA A 253 -0.85 -28.03 40.40
CA ALA A 253 -0.65 -29.46 40.39
C ALA A 253 0.71 -29.93 40.99
N ASP A 254 1.73 -29.07 40.98
CA ASP A 254 3.08 -29.45 41.41
C ASP A 254 3.55 -28.61 42.63
N PRO A 255 3.93 -29.24 43.74
CA PRO A 255 4.45 -28.52 44.91
C PRO A 255 5.79 -27.82 44.67
N ASN A 256 6.54 -28.23 43.64
CA ASN A 256 7.86 -27.68 43.29
C ASN A 256 7.95 -27.26 41.81
N PRO A 257 7.06 -26.39 41.33
CA PRO A 257 6.92 -26.08 39.90
C PRO A 257 8.17 -25.46 39.26
N LEU A 258 8.98 -24.73 40.04
CA LEU A 258 10.20 -24.05 39.56
C LEU A 258 11.37 -25.00 39.26
N THR A 259 11.31 -26.24 39.77
CA THR A 259 12.35 -27.28 39.53
C THR A 259 12.16 -27.99 38.17
N ARG A 260 11.01 -27.85 37.55
CA ARG A 260 10.73 -28.44 36.23
C ARG A 260 11.49 -27.72 35.13
N SER A 261 11.70 -28.45 34.03
CA SER A 261 12.24 -27.87 32.79
C SER A 261 11.11 -27.46 31.85
N ALA A 262 11.43 -26.57 30.86
CA ALA A 262 10.50 -26.19 29.81
C ALA A 262 9.98 -27.40 29.02
N GLY A 263 10.81 -28.41 28.82
CA GLY A 263 10.46 -29.64 28.11
C GLY A 263 9.42 -30.50 28.84
N ASP A 264 9.40 -30.45 30.18
CA ASP A 264 8.43 -31.20 31.01
C ASP A 264 7.04 -30.56 30.99
N VAL A 265 6.97 -29.24 30.78
CA VAL A 265 5.76 -28.45 30.93
C VAL A 265 5.14 -28.07 29.60
N MET A 266 5.95 -28.02 28.53
CA MET A 266 5.48 -27.54 27.23
C MET A 266 4.31 -28.36 26.67
N HIS A 267 3.37 -27.66 26.05
CA HIS A 267 2.39 -28.30 25.18
C HIS A 267 2.99 -28.51 23.79
N ARG A 268 3.04 -29.76 23.34
CA ARG A 268 3.51 -30.12 21.98
C ARG A 268 2.44 -29.79 20.94
N GLY A 269 2.85 -29.30 19.77
CA GLY A 269 1.90 -29.07 18.68
C GLY A 269 1.21 -27.70 18.75
N ALA A 270 1.98 -26.64 18.83
CA ALA A 270 1.47 -25.26 18.73
C ALA A 270 0.58 -25.06 17.49
N VAL A 271 -0.52 -24.31 17.66
CA VAL A 271 -1.34 -23.88 16.52
C VAL A 271 -0.55 -22.85 15.73
N THR A 272 -0.32 -23.12 14.44
CA THR A 272 0.51 -22.27 13.58
C THR A 272 -0.29 -21.65 12.47
N ILE A 273 0.18 -20.50 11.98
CA ILE A 273 -0.36 -19.76 10.84
C ILE A 273 0.78 -19.26 9.95
N ALA A 274 0.51 -19.12 8.64
CA ALA A 274 1.51 -18.56 7.72
C ALA A 274 1.61 -17.02 7.90
N PRO A 275 2.81 -16.42 7.85
CA PRO A 275 2.96 -14.95 7.89
C PRO A 275 2.18 -14.22 6.79
N ALA A 276 2.05 -14.83 5.62
CA ALA A 276 1.28 -14.26 4.49
C ALA A 276 -0.25 -14.37 4.67
N ALA A 277 -0.74 -15.08 5.70
CA ALA A 277 -2.17 -15.17 5.96
C ALA A 277 -2.72 -13.81 6.44
N LEU A 278 -3.99 -13.52 6.09
CA LEU A 278 -4.64 -12.30 6.56
C LEU A 278 -4.84 -12.32 8.08
N ALA A 279 -4.67 -11.16 8.73
CA ALA A 279 -4.89 -10.99 10.16
C ALA A 279 -6.32 -11.36 10.60
N THR A 280 -7.32 -11.12 9.74
CA THR A 280 -8.70 -11.55 9.95
C THR A 280 -8.85 -13.07 9.99
N GLY A 281 -8.04 -13.80 9.22
CA GLY A 281 -7.96 -15.26 9.28
C GLY A 281 -7.34 -15.75 10.58
N ALA A 282 -6.28 -15.07 11.06
CA ALA A 282 -5.68 -15.35 12.37
C ALA A 282 -6.69 -15.18 13.51
N LEU A 283 -7.47 -14.09 13.49
CA LEU A 283 -8.50 -13.83 14.49
C LEU A 283 -9.55 -14.96 14.54
N ARG A 284 -10.10 -15.33 13.37
CA ARG A 284 -11.06 -16.46 13.29
C ARG A 284 -10.47 -17.76 13.84
N LEU A 285 -9.18 -18.02 13.60
CA LEU A 285 -8.51 -19.22 14.10
C LEU A 285 -8.36 -19.17 15.62
N LEU A 286 -8.00 -18.01 16.21
CA LEU A 286 -7.95 -17.77 17.64
C LEU A 286 -9.31 -18.03 18.31
N GLU A 287 -10.38 -17.45 17.74
CA GLU A 287 -11.76 -17.62 18.23
C GLU A 287 -12.23 -19.07 18.15
N THR A 288 -12.07 -19.71 16.98
CA THR A 288 -12.51 -21.08 16.74
C THR A 288 -11.80 -22.08 17.64
N ARG A 289 -10.49 -21.89 17.86
CA ARG A 289 -9.67 -22.75 18.71
C ARG A 289 -9.71 -22.35 20.17
N ARG A 290 -10.37 -21.23 20.53
CA ARG A 290 -10.44 -20.67 21.89
C ARG A 290 -9.07 -20.51 22.54
N ILE A 291 -8.10 -20.05 21.76
CA ILE A 291 -6.72 -19.78 22.18
C ILE A 291 -6.42 -18.28 22.10
N THR A 292 -5.46 -17.83 22.90
CA THR A 292 -5.06 -16.42 22.98
C THR A 292 -3.86 -16.09 22.11
N SER A 293 -3.17 -17.09 21.59
CA SER A 293 -1.89 -16.90 20.88
C SER A 293 -1.75 -17.90 19.75
N LEU A 294 -1.13 -17.45 18.65
CA LEU A 294 -0.75 -18.24 17.49
C LEU A 294 0.75 -18.11 17.25
N VAL A 295 1.35 -19.16 16.71
CA VAL A 295 2.75 -19.13 16.27
C VAL A 295 2.79 -18.95 14.76
N ALA A 296 3.35 -17.81 14.28
CA ALA A 296 3.57 -17.62 12.86
C ALA A 296 4.76 -18.47 12.39
N ARG A 297 4.57 -19.27 11.32
CA ARG A 297 5.59 -20.19 10.80
C ARG A 297 5.54 -20.30 9.29
N ASN A 298 6.69 -20.25 8.62
CA ASN A 298 6.82 -20.58 7.22
C ASN A 298 6.72 -22.08 6.97
N GLN A 299 6.03 -22.48 5.89
CA GLN A 299 5.81 -23.89 5.53
C GLN A 299 7.10 -24.65 5.17
N TRP A 300 8.24 -23.95 4.95
CA TRP A 300 9.48 -24.50 4.44
C TRP A 300 10.35 -25.27 5.46
N HIS A 301 9.92 -25.39 6.71
CA HIS A 301 10.60 -26.22 7.72
C HIS A 301 9.99 -27.62 7.93
N ARG A 302 9.35 -28.18 6.91
CA ARG A 302 9.19 -29.64 6.85
C ARG A 302 10.50 -30.24 6.36
N CYS A 303 11.05 -31.17 7.16
CA CYS A 303 12.23 -31.97 6.86
C CYS A 303 12.34 -32.31 5.38
N LEU A 304 13.36 -31.78 4.70
CA LEU A 304 13.91 -32.44 3.54
C LEU A 304 15.00 -33.39 4.06
N PRO A 305 15.00 -34.66 3.65
CA PRO A 305 16.12 -35.53 3.90
C PRO A 305 17.37 -34.97 3.20
N THR A 306 18.46 -34.98 3.91
CA THR A 306 19.77 -34.55 3.47
C THR A 306 20.23 -35.34 2.26
N THR A 307 19.89 -34.93 1.05
CA THR A 307 20.66 -35.19 -0.18
C THR A 307 19.99 -34.49 -1.37
N ALA A 308 20.31 -33.22 -1.59
CA ALA A 308 20.25 -32.60 -2.93
C ALA A 308 21.17 -31.38 -2.95
N ARG A 309 22.08 -31.36 -3.88
CA ARG A 309 23.05 -30.30 -4.14
C ARG A 309 22.37 -28.98 -4.46
N ARG A 310 23.03 -27.88 -4.02
CA ARG A 310 22.76 -26.52 -4.48
C ARG A 310 22.70 -26.47 -6.01
N SER A 311 21.60 -25.97 -6.52
CA SER A 311 21.58 -25.28 -7.82
C SER A 311 20.89 -23.94 -7.64
N GLU A 312 21.51 -22.94 -8.20
CA GLU A 312 21.34 -21.51 -8.12
C GLU A 312 19.96 -21.01 -8.54
N GLN A 313 19.60 -19.83 -8.04
CA GLN A 313 18.49 -18.94 -8.38
C GLN A 313 17.30 -18.95 -7.42
N TRP A 314 17.48 -18.20 -6.31
CA TRP A 314 16.34 -17.62 -5.55
C TRP A 314 16.68 -16.18 -5.15
N PRO A 315 15.77 -15.20 -5.29
CA PRO A 315 15.98 -13.86 -4.78
C PRO A 315 15.97 -13.88 -3.25
N ASN A 316 16.96 -13.22 -2.68
CA ASN A 316 17.15 -13.06 -1.24
C ASN A 316 16.00 -12.21 -0.64
N ALA A 317 15.05 -12.87 -0.02
CA ALA A 317 14.23 -12.28 1.02
C ALA A 317 13.85 -13.40 2.00
N ALA A 318 14.64 -13.56 3.06
CA ALA A 318 14.23 -14.34 4.21
C ALA A 318 13.27 -13.48 5.04
N PRO A 319 11.97 -13.82 5.17
CA PRO A 319 11.09 -13.12 6.08
C PRO A 319 11.43 -13.55 7.51
N SER A 320 11.69 -12.55 8.36
CA SER A 320 11.77 -12.70 9.81
C SER A 320 10.39 -13.10 10.35
N LEU A 321 10.39 -13.95 11.37
CA LEU A 321 9.18 -14.48 12.03
C LEU A 321 8.87 -13.70 13.31
N GLY A 322 7.62 -13.38 13.59
CA GLY A 322 7.24 -12.51 14.69
C GLY A 322 5.85 -12.75 15.34
N GLY A 323 5.44 -12.02 16.32
CA GLY A 323 4.21 -12.20 17.08
C GLY A 323 3.31 -10.94 17.15
N VAL A 324 1.99 -11.06 17.24
CA VAL A 324 1.00 -9.96 17.27
C VAL A 324 0.20 -9.94 18.54
N SER A 325 0.05 -8.76 19.16
CA SER A 325 -0.89 -8.50 20.23
C SER A 325 -2.21 -7.96 19.68
N MET A 326 -3.33 -8.51 20.17
CA MET A 326 -4.68 -8.08 19.76
C MET A 326 -4.99 -6.62 20.14
N ARG A 327 -4.26 -6.02 21.09
CA ARG A 327 -4.39 -4.58 21.37
C ARG A 327 -4.03 -3.74 20.15
N GLN A 328 -3.00 -4.13 19.39
CA GLN A 328 -2.64 -3.46 18.15
C GLN A 328 -3.70 -3.68 17.06
N TRP A 329 -4.34 -4.87 17.08
CA TRP A 329 -5.40 -5.18 16.13
C TRP A 329 -6.70 -4.39 16.40
N ASP A 330 -7.13 -4.25 17.67
CA ASP A 330 -8.28 -3.44 18.07
C ASP A 330 -8.07 -1.96 17.74
N GLN A 331 -6.89 -1.41 18.01
CA GLN A 331 -6.51 -0.06 17.56
C GLN A 331 -6.54 0.07 16.04
N ALA A 332 -6.21 -1.03 15.35
CA ALA A 332 -6.23 -1.06 13.89
C ALA A 332 -7.64 -1.19 13.28
N ASN A 333 -8.63 -1.77 13.95
CA ASN A 333 -9.97 -2.02 13.38
C ASN A 333 -11.09 -1.11 13.89
N GLY A 334 -10.82 -0.25 14.88
CA GLY A 334 -11.83 0.69 15.42
C GLY A 334 -13.07 -0.07 15.89
N SER A 335 -12.94 -0.91 16.92
CA SER A 335 -14.06 -1.66 17.49
C SER A 335 -15.18 -0.70 17.90
N GLY A 336 -16.37 -0.94 17.39
CA GLY A 336 -17.60 -0.26 17.81
C GLY A 336 -17.81 -0.39 19.32
N ALA A 337 -18.53 0.57 19.88
CA ALA A 337 -18.86 0.67 21.27
C ALA A 337 -19.37 -0.67 21.86
N PRO A 338 -19.05 -1.00 23.12
CA PRO A 338 -19.51 -2.23 23.75
C PRO A 338 -21.03 -2.22 23.88
N CYS A 339 -21.64 -3.36 23.57
CA CYS A 339 -23.05 -3.60 23.84
C CYS A 339 -23.30 -3.47 25.38
N PRO A 340 -24.30 -2.67 25.83
CA PRO A 340 -24.52 -2.37 27.25
C PRO A 340 -24.88 -3.61 28.12
N ASP A 341 -25.30 -4.71 27.51
CA ASP A 341 -25.87 -5.87 28.26
C ASP A 341 -24.89 -7.01 28.52
N CYS A 342 -23.60 -6.83 28.29
CA CYS A 342 -22.56 -7.84 28.49
C CYS A 342 -21.52 -7.44 29.55
N VAL A 343 -21.94 -6.91 30.71
CA VAL A 343 -21.00 -6.56 31.78
C VAL A 343 -20.96 -7.68 32.84
N GLY A 344 -20.07 -8.65 32.60
CA GLY A 344 -19.54 -9.52 33.65
C GLY A 344 -18.01 -9.30 33.72
N PRO A 345 -17.34 -9.50 34.89
CA PRO A 345 -15.92 -9.23 35.04
C PRO A 345 -15.08 -10.34 34.40
N LEU A 346 -15.02 -10.34 33.08
CA LEU A 346 -14.07 -11.14 32.32
C LEU A 346 -12.86 -10.25 32.03
N VAL A 347 -11.77 -10.52 32.72
CA VAL A 347 -10.43 -10.05 32.31
C VAL A 347 -10.20 -10.54 30.88
N ARG A 348 -10.52 -9.69 29.89
CA ARG A 348 -10.28 -9.97 28.47
C ARG A 348 -8.78 -9.99 28.27
N ARG A 349 -8.19 -11.19 28.20
CA ARG A 349 -6.82 -11.36 27.72
C ARG A 349 -6.81 -11.13 26.22
N THR A 350 -5.96 -10.24 25.78
CA THR A 350 -5.74 -9.98 24.34
C THR A 350 -5.08 -11.19 23.69
N PRO A 351 -5.60 -11.70 22.56
CA PRO A 351 -4.93 -12.78 21.81
C PRO A 351 -3.60 -12.32 21.22
N THR A 352 -2.64 -13.24 21.18
CA THR A 352 -1.27 -12.97 20.73
C THR A 352 -0.84 -13.97 19.66
N VAL A 353 -0.22 -13.51 18.59
CA VAL A 353 0.45 -14.36 17.60
C VAL A 353 1.96 -14.29 17.82
N VAL A 354 2.60 -15.43 17.99
CA VAL A 354 4.02 -15.55 18.32
C VAL A 354 4.73 -16.39 17.25
N ALA A 355 5.90 -15.97 16.82
CA ALA A 355 6.67 -16.68 15.81
C ALA A 355 7.77 -17.58 16.42
N ALA A 356 8.02 -18.71 15.78
CA ALA A 356 9.14 -19.57 16.08
C ALA A 356 10.19 -19.51 14.95
N CYS A 357 11.44 -19.21 15.31
CA CYS A 357 12.51 -18.95 14.37
C CYS A 357 13.48 -20.13 14.27
N GLY A 358 13.95 -20.38 13.07
CA GLY A 358 15.18 -21.09 12.73
C GLY A 358 15.83 -20.37 11.55
N ALA A 359 16.49 -19.25 11.79
CA ALA A 359 17.41 -18.66 10.80
C ALA A 359 18.41 -17.73 11.50
N SER A 360 19.67 -17.92 11.20
CA SER A 360 20.78 -17.04 11.58
C SER A 360 20.55 -15.62 11.03
N PRO A 361 21.04 -14.57 11.70
CA PRO A 361 20.89 -13.20 11.23
C PRO A 361 21.53 -13.03 9.85
N PRO A 362 20.98 -12.19 8.96
CA PRO A 362 21.59 -11.90 7.68
C PRO A 362 22.97 -11.27 7.91
N ARG A 363 24.00 -11.80 7.24
CA ARG A 363 25.32 -11.16 7.16
C ARG A 363 25.11 -9.74 6.62
N ARG A 364 25.64 -8.75 7.32
CA ARG A 364 25.67 -7.36 6.85
C ARG A 364 26.28 -7.33 5.45
N ILE A 365 25.51 -6.84 4.49
CA ILE A 365 26.01 -6.50 3.16
C ILE A 365 26.96 -5.30 3.37
N PRO A 366 28.21 -5.33 2.91
CA PRO A 366 29.04 -4.14 2.93
C PRO A 366 28.40 -3.08 2.05
N SER A 367 28.28 -1.87 2.58
CA SER A 367 27.78 -0.69 1.86
C SER A 367 28.61 -0.53 0.57
N PRO A 368 27.99 -0.17 -0.57
CA PRO A 368 28.74 0.13 -1.78
C PRO A 368 29.67 1.31 -1.50
N CYS A 369 30.95 1.17 -1.87
CA CYS A 369 31.95 2.22 -1.82
C CYS A 369 31.40 3.49 -2.45
N ARG A 370 31.39 4.58 -1.70
CA ARG A 370 31.22 5.92 -2.27
C ARG A 370 32.36 6.14 -3.28
N PRO A 371 32.07 6.65 -4.48
CA PRO A 371 33.14 7.11 -5.35
C PRO A 371 33.89 8.25 -4.66
N SER A 372 35.20 8.15 -4.62
CA SER A 372 36.12 9.19 -4.14
C SER A 372 35.85 10.50 -4.92
N SER A 373 35.62 11.56 -4.20
CA SER A 373 35.55 12.92 -4.76
C SER A 373 36.81 13.23 -5.59
N PRO A 374 36.66 13.86 -6.76
CA PRO A 374 37.83 14.36 -7.50
C PRO A 374 38.47 15.51 -6.71
N ALA A 375 39.79 15.50 -6.68
CA ALA A 375 40.65 16.52 -6.09
C ALA A 375 40.29 17.92 -6.64
N GLY A 376 40.16 18.88 -5.72
CA GLY A 376 39.93 20.29 -6.06
C GLY A 376 41.08 20.89 -6.88
N PRO A 377 40.78 21.92 -7.68
CA PRO A 377 41.79 22.57 -8.52
C PRO A 377 42.78 23.38 -7.70
N ALA A 378 44.05 23.25 -8.08
CA ALA A 378 45.19 23.97 -7.52
C ALA A 378 44.96 25.49 -7.59
N ARG A 379 45.30 26.17 -6.51
CA ARG A 379 45.36 27.66 -6.42
C ARG A 379 46.34 28.21 -7.45
N ALA A 380 45.85 29.13 -8.29
CA ALA A 380 46.70 29.99 -9.13
C ALA A 380 47.36 31.09 -8.25
N PRO A 381 48.57 31.50 -8.56
CA PRO A 381 49.26 32.57 -7.83
C PRO A 381 48.68 33.97 -8.17
N PRO A 382 48.90 34.95 -7.29
CA PRO A 382 48.28 36.28 -7.45
C PRO A 382 48.92 37.12 -8.59
N CYS A 383 48.06 37.68 -9.43
CA CYS A 383 48.48 38.69 -10.41
C CYS A 383 48.85 39.99 -9.70
N VAL A 384 50.08 40.42 -9.92
CA VAL A 384 50.64 41.70 -9.58
C VAL A 384 50.03 42.81 -10.44
N SER A 385 49.43 43.81 -9.79
CA SER A 385 48.99 45.06 -10.42
C SER A 385 50.21 45.85 -10.96
N LYS A 386 50.21 46.22 -12.24
CA LYS A 386 50.98 47.38 -12.77
C LYS A 386 50.00 48.38 -13.30
N SER A 387 49.95 49.49 -12.59
CA SER A 387 49.50 50.81 -13.05
C SER A 387 50.37 51.32 -14.18
N GLY A 388 49.78 52.03 -15.12
CA GLY A 388 50.55 52.84 -16.04
C GLY A 388 49.83 53.30 -17.30
N ARG A 389 49.22 54.50 -17.22
CA ARG A 389 48.80 55.45 -18.24
C ARG A 389 47.57 55.12 -19.09
#